data_366d6c2caf29c39ab31279543e829d90
#
_entry.id   366d6c2caf29c39ab31279543e829d90
#
_cell.length_a   1.000
_cell.length_b   1.000
_cell.length_c   1.000
_cell.angle_alpha   90.00
_cell.angle_beta   90.00
_cell.angle_gamma   90.00
#
_symmetry.space_group_name_H-M   'P 1'
#
loop_
_entity.id
_entity.type
_entity.pdbx_description
1 polymer ?
#
loop_
_entity_poly.entity_id
_entity_poly.type
_entity_poly.pdbx_seq_one_letter_code
_entity_poly.pdbx_strand_id
1 'polypeptide(L)'
;PQTQKNNLFVEIYDKNHNAYRVILAESSRKFRHYDEYLLVHLSKYIQQMLEKYTVLQSDLSYTLDRLLSNILTGEIKNDNSLTPRFAKFRWEETHQYFCMNIHVSMVDRQNLTVVRFICNRLEGLMKGSCAFLLDENIVVYVNLNHYGRSMEEALAAANDFLQDSYLKAGISYMFT
;
A
#
# COMPACT_ATOMS: atom_id res chain seq x y z
N PRO A 1 11.77 -13.94 -40.50
CA PRO A 1 10.74 -12.92 -40.62
C PRO A 1 10.06 -12.78 -39.23
N GLN A 2 10.35 -11.69 -38.52
CA GLN A 2 9.62 -11.36 -37.27
C GLN A 2 8.21 -10.98 -37.72
N THR A 3 7.22 -11.79 -37.37
CA THR A 3 5.81 -11.45 -37.51
C THR A 3 5.52 -10.29 -36.55
N GLN A 4 5.30 -9.12 -37.11
CA GLN A 4 4.88 -7.93 -36.35
C GLN A 4 3.51 -8.24 -35.75
N LYS A 5 3.45 -8.43 -34.43
CA LYS A 5 2.18 -8.65 -33.70
C LYS A 5 1.47 -7.30 -33.55
N ASN A 6 0.22 -7.23 -33.96
CA ASN A 6 -0.59 -6.04 -33.75
C ASN A 6 -1.08 -5.99 -32.30
N ASN A 7 -1.17 -4.79 -31.75
CA ASN A 7 -1.71 -4.56 -30.43
C ASN A 7 -2.81 -3.49 -30.53
N LEU A 8 -3.91 -3.73 -29.84
CA LEU A 8 -4.92 -2.72 -29.55
C LEU A 8 -4.74 -2.28 -28.11
N PHE A 9 -4.96 -1.01 -27.81
CA PHE A 9 -4.89 -0.52 -26.44
C PHE A 9 -5.95 0.55 -26.16
N VAL A 10 -6.35 0.66 -24.89
CA VAL A 10 -7.18 1.73 -24.36
C VAL A 10 -6.49 2.27 -23.12
N GLU A 11 -6.42 3.59 -22.99
CA GLU A 11 -5.96 4.26 -21.78
C GLU A 11 -7.12 4.44 -20.82
N ILE A 12 -6.88 4.11 -19.56
CA ILE A 12 -7.81 4.30 -18.44
C ILE A 12 -7.11 5.10 -17.36
N TYR A 13 -7.88 5.83 -16.56
CA TYR A 13 -7.33 6.73 -15.56
C TYR A 13 -7.95 6.42 -14.19
N ASP A 14 -7.14 6.44 -13.14
CA ASP A 14 -7.67 6.44 -11.78
C ASP A 14 -8.12 7.85 -11.34
N LYS A 15 -8.69 7.96 -10.14
CA LYS A 15 -9.13 9.25 -9.57
C LYS A 15 -7.99 10.25 -9.33
N ASN A 16 -6.76 9.76 -9.26
CA ASN A 16 -5.56 10.58 -9.07
C ASN A 16 -4.93 10.98 -10.42
N HIS A 17 -5.64 10.75 -11.55
CA HIS A 17 -5.16 10.96 -12.91
C HIS A 17 -3.93 10.14 -13.32
N ASN A 18 -3.64 9.03 -12.60
CA ASN A 18 -2.64 8.11 -13.07
C ASN A 18 -3.16 7.35 -14.29
N ALA A 19 -2.36 7.35 -15.37
CA ALA A 19 -2.71 6.66 -16.60
C ALA A 19 -2.30 5.18 -16.56
N TYR A 20 -3.21 4.32 -16.92
CA TYR A 20 -2.98 2.89 -17.11
C TYR A 20 -3.35 2.52 -18.55
N ARG A 21 -2.73 1.49 -19.08
CA ARG A 21 -3.00 1.03 -20.44
C ARG A 21 -3.43 -0.43 -20.44
N VAL A 22 -4.65 -0.69 -20.92
CA VAL A 22 -5.14 -2.05 -21.16
C VAL A 22 -4.76 -2.42 -22.58
N ILE A 23 -3.98 -3.48 -22.74
CA ILE A 23 -3.44 -3.90 -24.04
C ILE A 23 -4.01 -5.27 -24.39
N LEU A 24 -4.56 -5.39 -25.58
CA LEU A 24 -4.92 -6.65 -26.21
C LEU A 24 -3.88 -6.97 -27.29
N ALA A 25 -3.19 -8.10 -27.19
CA ALA A 25 -2.16 -8.52 -28.13
C ALA A 25 -2.61 -9.72 -28.96
N GLU A 26 -2.32 -9.71 -30.24
CA GLU A 26 -2.49 -10.92 -31.09
C GLU A 26 -1.57 -12.04 -30.60
N SER A 27 -2.16 -13.22 -30.31
CA SER A 27 -1.39 -14.41 -29.95
C SER A 27 -1.61 -15.57 -30.92
N SER A 28 -2.75 -16.24 -30.83
CA SER A 28 -3.10 -17.40 -31.66
C SER A 28 -3.94 -17.07 -32.88
N ARG A 29 -4.54 -15.90 -32.94
CA ARG A 29 -5.34 -15.41 -34.07
C ARG A 29 -5.18 -13.91 -34.28
N LYS A 30 -5.52 -13.48 -35.50
CA LYS A 30 -5.63 -12.04 -35.83
C LYS A 30 -6.88 -11.41 -35.19
N PHE A 31 -6.83 -10.09 -34.98
CA PHE A 31 -7.96 -9.34 -34.50
C PHE A 31 -9.17 -9.45 -35.45
N ARG A 32 -10.37 -9.44 -34.86
CA ARG A 32 -11.64 -9.37 -35.54
C ARG A 32 -12.34 -8.05 -35.18
N HIS A 33 -13.28 -7.62 -35.98
CA HIS A 33 -14.00 -6.35 -35.81
C HIS A 33 -14.60 -6.13 -34.40
N TYR A 34 -15.00 -7.20 -33.71
CA TYR A 34 -15.57 -7.10 -32.38
C TYR A 34 -14.52 -7.08 -31.23
N ASP A 35 -13.26 -7.36 -31.49
CA ASP A 35 -12.22 -7.36 -30.44
C ASP A 35 -11.98 -5.94 -29.91
N GLU A 36 -12.14 -4.93 -30.72
CA GLU A 36 -12.08 -3.52 -30.32
C GLU A 36 -13.23 -3.17 -29.33
N TYR A 37 -14.45 -3.58 -29.64
CA TYR A 37 -15.59 -3.40 -28.75
C TYR A 37 -15.40 -4.13 -27.43
N LEU A 38 -14.88 -5.35 -27.49
CA LEU A 38 -14.57 -6.14 -26.29
C LEU A 38 -13.53 -5.42 -25.42
N LEU A 39 -12.47 -4.89 -26.03
CA LEU A 39 -11.43 -4.15 -25.32
C LEU A 39 -11.99 -2.91 -24.64
N VAL A 40 -12.84 -2.13 -25.33
CA VAL A 40 -13.47 -0.94 -24.75
C VAL A 40 -14.40 -1.31 -23.58
N HIS A 41 -15.19 -2.37 -23.69
CA HIS A 41 -16.05 -2.83 -22.59
C HIS A 41 -15.24 -3.33 -21.40
N LEU A 42 -14.19 -4.12 -21.63
CA LEU A 42 -13.29 -4.59 -20.61
C LEU A 42 -12.59 -3.43 -19.90
N SER A 43 -12.12 -2.44 -20.67
CA SER A 43 -11.45 -1.26 -20.11
C SER A 43 -12.38 -0.44 -19.20
N LYS A 44 -13.65 -0.25 -19.60
CA LYS A 44 -14.66 0.41 -18.75
C LYS A 44 -14.90 -0.37 -17.44
N TYR A 45 -14.99 -1.70 -17.53
CA TYR A 45 -15.17 -2.53 -16.34
C TYR A 45 -13.95 -2.44 -15.40
N ILE A 46 -12.74 -2.53 -15.96
CA ILE A 46 -11.49 -2.38 -15.18
C ILE A 46 -11.41 -0.99 -14.56
N GLN A 47 -11.77 0.08 -15.30
CA GLN A 47 -11.80 1.43 -14.76
C GLN A 47 -12.77 1.57 -13.59
N GLN A 48 -13.99 1.05 -13.70
CA GLN A 48 -14.96 1.03 -12.60
C GLN A 48 -14.45 0.26 -11.37
N MET A 49 -13.78 -0.87 -11.60
CA MET A 49 -13.16 -1.65 -10.52
C MET A 49 -12.01 -0.88 -9.87
N LEU A 50 -11.14 -0.23 -10.64
CA LEU A 50 -10.05 0.61 -10.10
C LEU A 50 -10.62 1.77 -9.28
N GLU A 51 -11.64 2.47 -9.78
CA GLU A 51 -12.31 3.54 -9.06
C GLU A 51 -12.91 3.05 -7.73
N LYS A 52 -13.58 1.90 -7.74
CA LYS A 52 -14.17 1.29 -6.55
C LYS A 52 -13.13 0.81 -5.55
N TYR A 53 -12.06 0.17 -6.03
CA TYR A 53 -10.96 -0.31 -5.18
C TYR A 53 -10.15 0.85 -4.59
N THR A 54 -9.86 1.88 -5.39
CA THR A 54 -9.12 3.06 -4.92
C THR A 54 -9.91 3.81 -3.85
N VAL A 55 -11.24 3.88 -3.97
CA VAL A 55 -12.09 4.51 -2.93
C VAL A 55 -12.08 3.70 -1.64
N LEU A 56 -12.19 2.36 -1.73
CA LEU A 56 -12.24 1.51 -0.55
C LEU A 56 -10.87 1.44 0.16
N GLN A 57 -9.77 1.41 -0.58
CA GLN A 57 -8.43 1.41 0.01
C GLN A 57 -7.98 2.81 0.46
N SER A 58 -8.27 3.87 -0.32
CA SER A 58 -7.85 5.22 0.05
C SER A 58 -8.58 5.76 1.28
N ASP A 59 -9.87 5.43 1.47
CA ASP A 59 -10.60 5.93 2.63
C ASP A 59 -10.20 5.25 3.94
N LEU A 60 -9.80 3.97 3.89
CA LEU A 60 -9.44 3.23 5.10
C LEU A 60 -7.95 3.37 5.45
N SER A 61 -7.03 3.11 4.54
CA SER A 61 -5.60 3.24 4.80
C SER A 61 -5.20 4.72 4.97
N TYR A 62 -5.67 5.60 4.09
CA TYR A 62 -5.39 7.04 4.19
C TYR A 62 -5.87 7.65 5.52
N THR A 63 -6.98 7.14 6.08
CA THR A 63 -7.47 7.61 7.36
C THR A 63 -6.60 7.12 8.52
N LEU A 64 -6.16 5.86 8.52
CA LEU A 64 -5.29 5.31 9.57
C LEU A 64 -3.89 5.91 9.49
N ASP A 65 -3.28 5.97 8.32
CA ASP A 65 -1.98 6.60 8.09
C ASP A 65 -1.99 8.06 8.56
N ARG A 66 -3.04 8.81 8.19
CA ARG A 66 -3.18 10.20 8.59
C ARG A 66 -3.39 10.34 10.09
N LEU A 67 -4.20 9.46 10.68
CA LEU A 67 -4.43 9.46 12.13
C LEU A 67 -3.12 9.21 12.88
N LEU A 68 -2.37 8.19 12.49
CA LEU A 68 -1.08 7.84 13.08
C LEU A 68 -0.03 8.93 12.83
N SER A 69 0.03 9.49 11.63
CA SER A 69 0.91 10.60 11.30
C SER A 69 0.64 11.81 12.18
N ASN A 70 -0.63 12.21 12.33
CA ASN A 70 -1.02 13.36 13.14
C ASN A 70 -0.72 13.16 14.64
N ILE A 71 -0.74 11.90 15.12
CA ILE A 71 -0.32 11.58 16.49
C ILE A 71 1.19 11.74 16.63
N LEU A 72 1.96 11.21 15.67
CA LEU A 72 3.43 11.30 15.70
C LEU A 72 3.94 12.74 15.57
N THR A 73 3.28 13.55 14.76
CA THR A 73 3.63 14.99 14.60
C THR A 73 3.12 15.86 15.76
N GLY A 74 2.31 15.29 16.67
CA GLY A 74 1.71 16.04 17.79
C GLY A 74 0.58 16.97 17.36
N GLU A 75 0.08 16.87 16.14
CA GLU A 75 -1.07 17.64 15.65
C GLU A 75 -2.38 17.23 16.36
N ILE A 76 -2.48 15.95 16.72
CA ILE A 76 -3.57 15.45 17.55
C ILE A 76 -3.00 15.14 18.93
N LYS A 77 -3.42 15.91 19.91
CA LYS A 77 -3.16 15.61 21.32
C LYS A 77 -4.06 14.44 21.75
N ASN A 78 -3.53 13.63 22.67
CA ASN A 78 -4.24 12.48 23.22
C ASN A 78 -5.61 12.94 23.76
N ASP A 79 -6.66 12.61 23.02
CA ASP A 79 -8.03 13.05 23.28
C ASP A 79 -8.94 11.83 23.18
N ASN A 80 -9.96 11.78 24.05
CA ASN A 80 -10.99 10.73 24.06
C ASN A 80 -11.69 10.53 22.69
N SER A 81 -11.46 11.43 21.74
CA SER A 81 -11.93 11.29 20.35
C SER A 81 -11.14 10.27 19.49
N LEU A 82 -9.97 9.82 19.95
CA LEU A 82 -9.11 8.90 19.23
C LEU A 82 -9.64 7.46 19.28
N THR A 83 -10.10 7.01 20.44
CA THR A 83 -10.62 5.67 20.65
C THR A 83 -11.68 5.24 19.62
N PRO A 84 -12.72 6.07 19.32
CA PRO A 84 -13.70 5.70 18.29
C PRO A 84 -13.13 5.65 16.87
N ARG A 85 -12.04 6.40 16.61
CA ARG A 85 -11.38 6.40 15.30
C ARG A 85 -10.56 5.13 15.10
N PHE A 86 -9.79 4.72 16.12
CA PHE A 86 -9.03 3.47 16.10
C PHE A 86 -9.94 2.24 16.04
N ALA A 87 -11.08 2.27 16.74
CA ALA A 87 -12.06 1.17 16.74
C ALA A 87 -12.55 0.81 15.32
N LYS A 88 -12.62 1.78 14.38
CA LYS A 88 -12.95 1.51 12.96
C LYS A 88 -11.97 0.55 12.30
N PHE A 89 -10.71 0.55 12.74
CA PHE A 89 -9.66 -0.34 12.27
C PHE A 89 -9.49 -1.56 13.17
N ARG A 90 -10.34 -1.71 14.18
CA ARG A 90 -10.23 -2.72 15.24
C ARG A 90 -8.93 -2.58 16.05
N TRP A 91 -8.38 -1.38 16.10
CA TRP A 91 -7.24 -1.05 16.95
C TRP A 91 -7.77 -0.49 18.27
N GLU A 92 -7.24 -1.01 19.38
CA GLU A 92 -7.73 -0.70 20.72
C GLU A 92 -6.58 -0.28 21.63
N GLU A 93 -6.85 0.57 22.62
CA GLU A 93 -5.84 1.04 23.59
C GLU A 93 -5.26 -0.10 24.43
N THR A 94 -5.99 -1.21 24.54
CA THR A 94 -5.56 -2.41 25.27
C THR A 94 -4.62 -3.31 24.46
N HIS A 95 -4.46 -3.05 23.17
CA HIS A 95 -3.58 -3.83 22.31
C HIS A 95 -2.12 -3.45 22.55
N GLN A 96 -1.24 -4.38 22.24
CA GLN A 96 0.20 -4.17 22.25
C GLN A 96 0.69 -3.75 20.87
N TYR A 97 1.51 -2.71 20.84
CA TYR A 97 2.06 -2.14 19.62
C TYR A 97 3.56 -2.02 19.69
N PHE A 98 4.19 -2.01 18.54
CA PHE A 98 5.54 -1.47 18.38
C PHE A 98 5.64 -0.72 17.07
N CYS A 99 6.66 0.12 16.96
CA CYS A 99 6.90 0.94 15.79
C CYS A 99 8.29 0.63 15.21
N MET A 100 8.36 0.52 13.89
CA MET A 100 9.63 0.51 13.16
C MET A 100 9.77 1.82 12.38
N ASN A 101 10.96 2.37 12.40
CA ASN A 101 11.32 3.55 11.62
C ASN A 101 12.40 3.14 10.61
N ILE A 102 12.08 3.13 9.34
CA ILE A 102 12.93 2.62 8.25
C ILE A 102 13.43 3.80 7.45
N HIS A 103 14.76 3.98 7.45
CA HIS A 103 15.38 5.02 6.65
C HIS A 103 15.36 4.64 5.16
N VAL A 104 14.85 5.56 4.34
CA VAL A 104 14.77 5.40 2.87
C VAL A 104 15.66 6.43 2.19
N SER A 105 16.41 6.00 1.18
CA SER A 105 17.28 6.89 0.43
C SER A 105 16.50 8.04 -0.21
N MET A 106 17.17 9.19 -0.45
CA MET A 106 16.54 10.34 -1.10
C MET A 106 15.97 9.98 -2.48
N VAL A 107 16.64 9.11 -3.23
CA VAL A 107 16.20 8.67 -4.56
C VAL A 107 14.93 7.84 -4.47
N ASP A 108 14.89 6.90 -3.51
CA ASP A 108 13.72 6.02 -3.34
C ASP A 108 12.51 6.80 -2.81
N ARG A 109 12.72 7.79 -1.93
CA ARG A 109 11.65 8.67 -1.42
C ARG A 109 10.95 9.46 -2.52
N GLN A 110 11.67 9.91 -3.53
CA GLN A 110 11.09 10.63 -4.66
C GLN A 110 10.26 9.72 -5.57
N ASN A 111 10.46 8.40 -5.48
CA ASN A 111 9.70 7.43 -6.24
C ASN A 111 8.56 6.83 -5.38
N LEU A 112 7.37 7.43 -5.46
CA LEU A 112 6.19 6.98 -4.73
C LEU A 112 5.83 5.52 -4.99
N THR A 113 6.20 4.97 -6.15
CA THR A 113 5.97 3.55 -6.47
C THR A 113 6.86 2.65 -5.61
N VAL A 114 8.12 3.03 -5.42
CA VAL A 114 9.06 2.30 -4.55
C VAL A 114 8.59 2.37 -3.10
N VAL A 115 8.23 3.56 -2.62
CA VAL A 115 7.70 3.74 -1.25
C VAL A 115 6.47 2.86 -1.02
N ARG A 116 5.49 2.91 -1.93
CA ARG A 116 4.29 2.06 -1.84
C ARG A 116 4.61 0.57 -1.87
N PHE A 117 5.55 0.16 -2.70
CA PHE A 117 6.00 -1.24 -2.75
C PHE A 117 6.57 -1.68 -1.39
N ILE A 118 7.43 -0.88 -0.78
CA ILE A 118 8.02 -1.18 0.54
C ILE A 118 6.92 -1.26 1.60
N CYS A 119 6.02 -0.27 1.67
CA CYS A 119 4.90 -0.25 2.61
C CYS A 119 4.01 -1.50 2.46
N ASN A 120 3.54 -1.76 1.25
CA ASN A 120 2.68 -2.92 0.98
C ASN A 120 3.36 -4.26 1.30
N ARG A 121 4.67 -4.35 1.06
CA ARG A 121 5.43 -5.56 1.37
C ARG A 121 5.52 -5.80 2.87
N LEU A 122 5.81 -4.76 3.64
CA LEU A 122 5.88 -4.83 5.11
C LEU A 122 4.51 -5.16 5.72
N GLU A 123 3.45 -4.53 5.26
CA GLU A 123 2.07 -4.84 5.68
C GLU A 123 1.67 -6.28 5.34
N GLY A 124 2.11 -6.78 4.18
CA GLY A 124 1.90 -8.16 3.77
C GLY A 124 2.63 -9.18 4.66
N LEU A 125 3.83 -8.85 5.13
CA LEU A 125 4.62 -9.67 6.04
C LEU A 125 4.08 -9.64 7.48
N MET A 126 3.59 -8.49 7.91
CA MET A 126 3.11 -8.24 9.27
C MET A 126 1.63 -7.83 9.22
N LYS A 127 0.74 -8.82 9.12
CA LYS A 127 -0.71 -8.56 9.09
C LYS A 127 -1.14 -7.77 10.32
N GLY A 128 -1.98 -6.75 10.11
CA GLY A 128 -2.40 -5.84 11.18
C GLY A 128 -1.43 -4.69 11.42
N SER A 129 -0.43 -4.50 10.55
CA SER A 129 0.41 -3.31 10.52
C SER A 129 -0.14 -2.23 9.60
N CYS A 130 0.37 -1.01 9.78
CA CYS A 130 0.13 0.14 8.92
C CYS A 130 1.48 0.80 8.63
N ALA A 131 1.84 0.90 7.36
CA ALA A 131 3.12 1.44 6.90
C ALA A 131 2.89 2.69 6.04
N PHE A 132 3.60 3.77 6.33
CA PHE A 132 3.49 5.02 5.58
C PHE A 132 4.78 5.83 5.61
N LEU A 133 4.94 6.72 4.63
CA LEU A 133 6.04 7.66 4.59
C LEU A 133 5.73 8.83 5.52
N LEU A 134 6.63 9.11 6.44
CA LEU A 134 6.62 10.29 7.30
C LEU A 134 7.99 10.97 7.20
N ASP A 135 7.99 12.20 6.71
CA ASP A 135 9.20 12.97 6.41
C ASP A 135 10.18 12.19 5.52
N GLU A 136 11.25 11.69 6.11
CA GLU A 136 12.34 11.00 5.40
C GLU A 136 12.33 9.49 5.59
N ASN A 137 11.39 8.96 6.37
CA ASN A 137 11.39 7.56 6.78
C ASN A 137 10.03 6.91 6.49
N ILE A 138 10.07 5.60 6.27
CA ILE A 138 8.84 4.79 6.34
C ILE A 138 8.66 4.38 7.79
N VAL A 139 7.51 4.76 8.35
CA VAL A 139 7.09 4.38 9.69
C VAL A 139 6.12 3.21 9.56
N VAL A 140 6.33 2.16 10.36
CA VAL A 140 5.47 0.98 10.40
C VAL A 140 4.98 0.78 11.83
N TYR A 141 3.69 0.93 12.03
CA TYR A 141 3.03 0.52 13.26
C TYR A 141 2.55 -0.91 13.14
N VAL A 142 2.88 -1.73 14.11
CA VAL A 142 2.46 -3.14 14.16
C VAL A 142 1.59 -3.36 15.39
N ASN A 143 0.36 -3.81 15.16
CA ASN A 143 -0.55 -4.26 16.19
C ASN A 143 -0.32 -5.77 16.42
N LEU A 144 0.32 -6.12 17.53
CA LEU A 144 0.67 -7.50 17.85
C LEU A 144 -0.56 -8.39 18.08
N ASN A 145 -1.64 -7.82 18.59
CA ASN A 145 -2.89 -8.56 18.79
C ASN A 145 -3.52 -8.98 17.46
N HIS A 146 -3.39 -8.16 16.41
CA HIS A 146 -3.84 -8.51 15.06
C HIS A 146 -2.85 -9.42 14.33
N TYR A 147 -1.56 -9.22 14.56
CA TYR A 147 -0.54 -10.08 14.00
C TYR A 147 -0.62 -11.50 14.56
N GLY A 148 -1.00 -11.62 15.83
CA GLY A 148 -1.20 -12.91 16.52
C GLY A 148 0.10 -13.67 16.80
N ARG A 149 1.24 -12.97 16.78
CA ARG A 149 2.58 -13.51 17.05
C ARG A 149 3.38 -12.53 17.89
N SER A 150 4.57 -12.95 18.32
CA SER A 150 5.44 -12.10 19.11
C SER A 150 6.11 -10.99 18.29
N MET A 151 6.65 -10.01 18.99
CA MET A 151 7.46 -8.94 18.37
C MET A 151 8.70 -9.52 17.67
N GLU A 152 9.35 -10.52 18.27
CA GLU A 152 10.54 -11.16 17.70
C GLU A 152 10.21 -11.86 16.38
N GLU A 153 9.06 -12.52 16.29
CA GLU A 153 8.60 -13.15 15.04
C GLU A 153 8.24 -12.11 13.97
N ALA A 154 7.67 -10.98 14.36
CA ALA A 154 7.39 -9.88 13.44
C ALA A 154 8.69 -9.27 12.89
N LEU A 155 9.68 -9.06 13.77
CA LEU A 155 11.00 -8.57 13.37
C LEU A 155 11.75 -9.55 12.48
N ALA A 156 11.69 -10.85 12.79
CA ALA A 156 12.27 -11.87 11.95
C ALA A 156 11.64 -11.90 10.55
N ALA A 157 10.31 -11.79 10.47
CA ALA A 157 9.60 -11.73 9.19
C ALA A 157 9.97 -10.51 8.34
N ALA A 158 10.26 -9.37 8.98
CA ALA A 158 10.67 -8.15 8.28
C ALA A 158 12.17 -8.16 7.93
N ASN A 159 13.01 -8.80 8.74
CA ASN A 159 14.47 -8.69 8.67
C ASN A 159 15.02 -9.14 7.31
N ASP A 160 14.58 -10.26 6.78
CA ASP A 160 15.04 -10.79 5.49
C ASP A 160 14.76 -9.78 4.37
N PHE A 161 13.55 -9.23 4.35
CA PHE A 161 13.19 -8.19 3.38
C PHE A 161 14.02 -6.91 3.54
N LEU A 162 14.26 -6.46 4.77
CA LEU A 162 15.05 -5.26 5.05
C LEU A 162 16.51 -5.44 4.62
N GLN A 163 17.09 -6.62 4.88
CA GLN A 163 18.45 -6.95 4.45
C GLN A 163 18.57 -7.04 2.94
N ASP A 164 17.66 -7.75 2.27
CA ASP A 164 17.65 -7.89 0.82
C ASP A 164 17.45 -6.54 0.11
N SER A 165 16.74 -5.61 0.73
CA SER A 165 16.49 -4.27 0.23
C SER A 165 17.52 -3.23 0.67
N TYR A 166 18.56 -3.62 1.43
CA TYR A 166 19.57 -2.73 2.01
C TYR A 166 18.98 -1.60 2.87
N LEU A 167 17.82 -1.83 3.48
CA LEU A 167 17.14 -0.87 4.35
C LEU A 167 17.59 -1.01 5.80
N LYS A 168 17.71 0.13 6.49
CA LYS A 168 18.03 0.19 7.92
C LYS A 168 16.79 0.58 8.71
N ALA A 169 16.50 -0.13 9.78
CA ALA A 169 15.37 0.12 10.66
C ALA A 169 15.81 0.37 12.11
N GLY A 170 15.21 1.38 12.72
CA GLY A 170 15.17 1.54 14.18
C GLY A 170 13.83 1.00 14.71
N ILE A 171 13.84 0.47 15.91
CA ILE A 171 12.69 -0.21 16.51
C ILE A 171 12.39 0.43 17.87
N SER A 172 11.10 0.71 18.16
CA SER A 172 10.67 1.15 19.48
C SER A 172 10.51 -0.02 20.44
N TYR A 173 10.42 0.29 21.74
CA TYR A 173 9.88 -0.67 22.70
C TYR A 173 8.39 -0.91 22.44
N MET A 174 7.85 -2.03 22.97
CA MET A 174 6.40 -2.27 22.99
C MET A 174 5.71 -1.21 23.86
N PHE A 175 4.53 -0.78 23.41
CA PHE A 175 3.68 0.17 24.13
C PHE A 175 2.20 -0.20 23.93
N THR A 176 1.32 0.37 24.76
CA THR A 176 -0.14 0.24 24.72
C THR A 176 -0.78 1.59 24.49
#